data_8c30f7ef9b07bb12b0306750a7c52e6a
#
_entry.id   8c30f7ef9b07bb12b0306750a7c52e6a
#
_cell.length_a   1.000
_cell.length_b   1.000
_cell.length_c   1.000
_cell.angle_alpha   90.00
_cell.angle_beta   90.00
_cell.angle_gamma   90.00
#
_symmetry.space_group_name_H-M   'P 1'
#
loop_
_entity.id
_entity.type
_entity.pdbx_description
1 polymer ?
#
loop_
_entity_poly.entity_id
_entity_poly.type
_entity_poly.pdbx_seq_one_letter_code
_entity_poly.pdbx_strand_id
1 'polypeptide(L)'
;MSTNPNFGVWRPMAENVEFNALESNSNAVMAVADTVRTTLGPKGLDKLLIDQAMNRHVSNDGVTILLSLKAIHPVARMIVEIAERQEQMVGDGTTTAVVMSAEMIKEGKRLIKELGVHPTKVAEGIENGVRLACQLLEKEAKHISTSDIELEQVVRTSLASKLDGERLANLVISALRTVGENARYNGEYDFNKSIMVLRKTSIEDRVVNGIVVERKRMDPELPLEVRNARILIAKLDLKPVKESWIKENNKYQEILLMENDRIAKSKEIVDVMLATGANTILIASPEVDQAVEDILVARRVFAARISTDEIEHLSRYTGA
;
A
#
# COMPACT_ATOMS: atom_id res chain seq x y z
N MET A 1 -39.72 -43.34 16.80
CA MET A 1 -39.39 -43.04 15.41
C MET A 1 -40.33 -41.95 14.93
N SER A 2 -39.93 -40.71 14.95
CA SER A 2 -40.73 -39.57 14.49
C SER A 2 -39.89 -38.83 13.46
N THR A 3 -40.24 -38.98 12.19
CA THR A 3 -39.71 -38.31 11.04
C THR A 3 -40.36 -36.93 10.90
N ASN A 4 -39.59 -35.88 11.03
CA ASN A 4 -40.04 -34.53 10.81
C ASN A 4 -39.69 -34.11 9.36
N PRO A 5 -40.66 -33.93 8.44
CA PRO A 5 -40.41 -33.46 7.09
C PRO A 5 -40.81 -32.00 6.99
N ASN A 6 -39.97 -31.09 7.46
CA ASN A 6 -40.08 -29.67 7.11
C ASN A 6 -38.92 -29.25 6.23
N PHE A 7 -38.84 -29.80 5.03
CA PHE A 7 -38.25 -29.11 3.89
C PHE A 7 -39.25 -28.04 3.47
N GLY A 8 -38.91 -26.80 3.79
CA GLY A 8 -39.69 -25.64 3.40
C GLY A 8 -39.86 -25.58 1.88
N VAL A 9 -41.06 -25.80 1.44
CA VAL A 9 -41.48 -25.55 0.05
C VAL A 9 -41.25 -24.06 -0.25
N TRP A 10 -40.34 -23.78 -1.15
CA TRP A 10 -40.21 -22.48 -1.73
C TRP A 10 -41.54 -22.07 -2.37
N ARG A 11 -42.31 -21.26 -1.69
CA ARG A 11 -43.45 -20.58 -2.33
C ARG A 11 -42.88 -19.40 -3.13
N PRO A 12 -43.10 -19.30 -4.43
CA PRO A 12 -42.81 -18.08 -5.17
C PRO A 12 -43.74 -16.99 -4.61
N MET A 13 -43.19 -16.03 -3.90
CA MET A 13 -43.86 -14.78 -3.60
C MET A 13 -43.98 -14.02 -4.92
N ALA A 14 -45.15 -14.16 -5.55
CA ALA A 14 -45.46 -13.48 -6.78
C ALA A 14 -45.52 -11.95 -6.59
N GLU A 15 -45.13 -11.23 -7.59
CA GLU A 15 -45.46 -9.84 -7.98
C GLU A 15 -44.81 -8.64 -7.24
N ASN A 16 -44.33 -8.75 -6.00
CA ASN A 16 -43.74 -7.59 -5.32
C ASN A 16 -42.22 -7.72 -5.08
N VAL A 17 -41.59 -8.83 -5.43
CA VAL A 17 -40.18 -9.12 -5.10
C VAL A 17 -39.21 -8.30 -5.95
N GLU A 18 -39.51 -8.05 -7.24
CA GLU A 18 -38.64 -7.26 -8.12
C GLU A 18 -38.63 -5.77 -7.71
N PHE A 19 -39.78 -5.21 -7.38
CA PHE A 19 -39.88 -3.84 -6.89
C PHE A 19 -39.22 -3.66 -5.53
N ASN A 20 -39.34 -4.63 -4.63
CA ASN A 20 -38.68 -4.61 -3.33
C ASN A 20 -37.15 -4.75 -3.47
N ALA A 21 -36.65 -5.55 -4.41
CA ALA A 21 -35.21 -5.72 -4.63
C ALA A 21 -34.57 -4.44 -5.18
N LEU A 22 -35.17 -3.80 -6.20
CA LEU A 22 -34.69 -2.54 -6.74
C LEU A 22 -34.66 -1.44 -5.67
N GLU A 23 -35.72 -1.38 -4.84
CA GLU A 23 -35.83 -0.41 -3.75
C GLU A 23 -34.76 -0.65 -2.68
N SER A 24 -34.66 -1.88 -2.20
CA SER A 24 -33.69 -2.29 -1.18
C SER A 24 -32.26 -2.03 -1.63
N ASN A 25 -31.92 -2.45 -2.84
CA ASN A 25 -30.60 -2.25 -3.42
C ASN A 25 -30.25 -0.77 -3.58
N SER A 26 -31.18 0.02 -4.14
CA SER A 26 -30.98 1.45 -4.33
C SER A 26 -30.82 2.17 -2.98
N ASN A 27 -31.65 1.85 -1.98
CA ASN A 27 -31.55 2.45 -0.66
C ASN A 27 -30.23 2.11 0.04
N ALA A 28 -29.73 0.88 -0.10
CA ALA A 28 -28.43 0.47 0.43
C ALA A 28 -27.28 1.26 -0.20
N VAL A 29 -27.32 1.49 -1.52
CA VAL A 29 -26.32 2.31 -2.23
C VAL A 29 -26.36 3.75 -1.76
N MET A 30 -27.56 4.33 -1.67
CA MET A 30 -27.72 5.72 -1.22
C MET A 30 -27.22 5.91 0.20
N ALA A 31 -27.52 4.98 1.12
CA ALA A 31 -27.05 5.04 2.50
C ALA A 31 -25.51 5.06 2.59
N VAL A 32 -24.84 4.23 1.79
CA VAL A 32 -23.36 4.23 1.70
C VAL A 32 -22.83 5.55 1.16
N ALA A 33 -23.40 6.03 0.05
CA ALA A 33 -22.96 7.28 -0.58
C ALA A 33 -23.20 8.51 0.32
N ASP A 34 -24.33 8.58 1.01
CA ASP A 34 -24.65 9.69 1.90
C ASP A 34 -23.70 9.77 3.10
N THR A 35 -23.15 8.63 3.52
CA THR A 35 -22.13 8.61 4.59
C THR A 35 -20.86 9.36 4.18
N VAL A 36 -20.44 9.29 2.92
CA VAL A 36 -19.22 9.93 2.43
C VAL A 36 -19.45 11.21 1.65
N ARG A 37 -20.67 11.50 1.21
CA ARG A 37 -21.01 12.69 0.39
C ARG A 37 -20.51 13.99 1.00
N THR A 38 -20.62 14.15 2.31
CA THR A 38 -20.24 15.38 3.02
C THR A 38 -18.73 15.57 3.15
N THR A 39 -17.93 14.55 2.82
CA THR A 39 -16.45 14.66 2.81
C THR A 39 -15.92 15.11 1.45
N LEU A 40 -16.77 15.24 0.43
CA LEU A 40 -16.37 15.59 -0.93
C LEU A 40 -15.99 17.06 -1.04
N GLY A 41 -14.87 17.31 -1.72
CA GLY A 41 -14.41 18.65 -2.11
C GLY A 41 -13.53 19.35 -1.07
N PRO A 42 -13.04 20.56 -1.38
CA PRO A 42 -12.05 21.27 -0.57
C PRO A 42 -12.60 21.75 0.79
N LYS A 43 -13.91 21.78 0.96
CA LYS A 43 -14.60 22.07 2.23
C LYS A 43 -15.28 20.84 2.81
N GLY A 44 -14.82 19.66 2.43
CA GLY A 44 -15.32 18.39 2.94
C GLY A 44 -15.17 18.30 4.46
N LEU A 45 -16.19 17.71 5.10
CA LEU A 45 -16.21 17.54 6.56
C LEU A 45 -15.52 16.25 6.96
N ASP A 46 -14.75 16.29 8.02
CA ASP A 46 -14.18 15.10 8.65
C ASP A 46 -15.27 14.26 9.33
N LYS A 47 -15.07 12.95 9.36
CA LYS A 47 -15.91 11.99 10.08
C LYS A 47 -15.15 11.44 11.27
N LEU A 48 -15.81 11.40 12.42
CA LEU A 48 -15.32 10.67 13.59
C LEU A 48 -15.77 9.22 13.48
N LEU A 49 -14.83 8.33 13.33
CA LEU A 49 -15.03 6.88 13.29
C LEU A 49 -14.75 6.31 14.68
N ILE A 50 -15.64 5.46 15.18
CA ILE A 50 -15.48 4.79 16.46
C ILE A 50 -15.60 3.28 16.19
N ASP A 51 -14.54 2.54 16.47
CA ASP A 51 -14.53 1.10 16.30
C ASP A 51 -15.18 0.34 17.49
N GLN A 52 -15.25 -0.98 17.39
CA GLN A 52 -15.83 -1.81 18.46
C GLN A 52 -14.99 -1.80 19.76
N ALA A 53 -13.71 -1.47 19.67
CA ALA A 53 -12.82 -1.34 20.81
C ALA A 53 -12.80 0.09 21.37
N MET A 54 -13.76 0.96 20.91
CA MET A 54 -13.86 2.38 21.31
C MET A 54 -12.66 3.25 20.88
N ASN A 55 -11.82 2.76 19.96
CA ASN A 55 -10.79 3.61 19.37
C ASN A 55 -11.45 4.65 18.47
N ARG A 56 -10.94 5.87 18.55
CA ARG A 56 -11.44 7.01 17.79
C ARG A 56 -10.49 7.36 16.67
N HIS A 57 -11.01 7.43 15.46
CA HIS A 57 -10.25 7.85 14.29
C HIS A 57 -11.01 8.93 13.54
N VAL A 58 -10.33 10.01 13.17
CA VAL A 58 -10.91 11.11 12.39
C VAL A 58 -10.37 11.02 10.98
N SER A 59 -11.25 11.00 9.99
CA SER A 59 -10.86 10.93 8.58
C SER A 59 -11.89 11.62 7.68
N ASN A 60 -11.44 12.19 6.58
CA ASN A 60 -12.27 12.63 5.46
C ASN A 60 -12.06 11.76 4.21
N ASP A 61 -11.27 10.71 4.33
CA ASP A 61 -10.99 9.81 3.24
C ASP A 61 -12.11 8.81 3.01
N GLY A 62 -12.65 8.78 1.78
CA GLY A 62 -13.81 7.97 1.43
C GLY A 62 -13.62 6.48 1.70
N VAL A 63 -12.50 5.91 1.26
CA VAL A 63 -12.20 4.48 1.46
C VAL A 63 -12.07 4.14 2.94
N THR A 64 -11.31 4.92 3.70
CA THR A 64 -11.13 4.72 5.15
C THR A 64 -12.48 4.71 5.89
N ILE A 65 -13.38 5.64 5.53
CA ILE A 65 -14.72 5.72 6.13
C ILE A 65 -15.54 4.49 5.74
N LEU A 66 -15.57 4.13 4.47
CA LEU A 66 -16.38 3.03 3.94
C LEU A 66 -15.95 1.67 4.49
N LEU A 67 -14.66 1.42 4.62
CA LEU A 67 -14.12 0.19 5.22
C LEU A 67 -14.50 0.04 6.69
N SER A 68 -14.64 1.16 7.41
CA SER A 68 -15.06 1.15 8.81
C SER A 68 -16.55 0.80 8.99
N LEU A 69 -17.39 0.95 7.96
CA LEU A 69 -18.86 0.77 8.04
C LEU A 69 -19.32 -0.68 8.17
N LYS A 70 -18.49 -1.69 7.94
CA LYS A 70 -18.86 -3.12 7.95
C LYS A 70 -20.19 -3.39 7.22
N ALA A 71 -20.29 -2.96 5.97
CA ALA A 71 -21.48 -3.11 5.17
C ALA A 71 -21.96 -4.58 5.11
N ILE A 72 -23.19 -4.86 5.56
CA ILE A 72 -23.79 -6.21 5.56
C ILE A 72 -24.48 -6.46 4.22
N HIS A 73 -25.16 -5.48 3.67
CA HIS A 73 -25.92 -5.60 2.43
C HIS A 73 -24.99 -5.88 1.24
N PRO A 74 -25.26 -6.90 0.40
CA PRO A 74 -24.36 -7.27 -0.71
C PRO A 74 -24.04 -6.11 -1.66
N VAL A 75 -25.06 -5.33 -2.06
CA VAL A 75 -24.88 -4.20 -2.97
C VAL A 75 -24.10 -3.06 -2.32
N ALA A 76 -24.26 -2.84 -1.00
CA ALA A 76 -23.45 -1.88 -0.27
C ALA A 76 -21.96 -2.28 -0.29
N ARG A 77 -21.63 -3.58 -0.18
CA ARG A 77 -20.26 -4.08 -0.33
C ARG A 77 -19.70 -3.81 -1.71
N MET A 78 -20.49 -4.01 -2.77
CA MET A 78 -20.06 -3.70 -4.14
C MET A 78 -19.67 -2.21 -4.31
N ILE A 79 -20.38 -1.31 -3.66
CA ILE A 79 -20.03 0.13 -3.67
C ILE A 79 -18.72 0.39 -2.91
N VAL A 80 -18.50 -0.30 -1.79
CA VAL A 80 -17.23 -0.21 -1.05
C VAL A 80 -16.07 -0.74 -1.92
N GLU A 81 -16.26 -1.87 -2.61
CA GLU A 81 -15.26 -2.42 -3.53
C GLU A 81 -14.91 -1.47 -4.69
N ILE A 82 -15.86 -0.65 -5.17
CA ILE A 82 -15.57 0.38 -6.17
C ILE A 82 -14.59 1.41 -5.60
N ALA A 83 -14.80 1.85 -4.35
CA ALA A 83 -13.90 2.78 -3.69
C ALA A 83 -12.51 2.18 -3.46
N GLU A 84 -12.43 0.92 -3.02
CA GLU A 84 -11.15 0.20 -2.84
C GLU A 84 -10.36 0.08 -4.15
N ARG A 85 -11.04 -0.28 -5.24
CA ARG A 85 -10.39 -0.38 -6.55
C ARG A 85 -9.90 0.97 -7.06
N GLN A 86 -10.70 2.04 -6.85
CA GLN A 86 -10.29 3.39 -7.20
C GLN A 86 -9.05 3.82 -6.41
N GLU A 87 -8.98 3.50 -5.12
CA GLU A 87 -7.80 3.76 -4.28
C GLU A 87 -6.56 3.00 -4.77
N GLN A 88 -6.71 1.72 -5.08
CA GLN A 88 -5.59 0.89 -5.54
C GLN A 88 -5.04 1.32 -6.91
N MET A 89 -5.92 1.77 -7.81
CA MET A 89 -5.52 2.14 -9.18
C MET A 89 -5.03 3.58 -9.30
N VAL A 90 -5.64 4.50 -8.57
CA VAL A 90 -5.43 5.95 -8.78
C VAL A 90 -4.97 6.64 -7.50
N GLY A 91 -5.39 6.18 -6.32
CA GLY A 91 -5.09 6.79 -5.02
C GLY A 91 -5.87 8.06 -4.72
N ASP A 92 -6.86 8.42 -5.57
CA ASP A 92 -7.71 9.60 -5.38
C ASP A 92 -9.09 9.40 -6.03
N GLY A 93 -10.04 10.27 -5.70
CA GLY A 93 -11.38 10.25 -6.30
C GLY A 93 -12.31 9.15 -5.77
N THR A 94 -11.99 8.48 -4.69
CA THR A 94 -12.79 7.39 -4.09
C THR A 94 -14.20 7.83 -3.73
N THR A 95 -14.35 8.97 -3.05
CA THR A 95 -15.64 9.57 -2.72
C THR A 95 -16.44 9.95 -3.98
N THR A 96 -15.75 10.50 -4.98
CA THR A 96 -16.39 10.88 -6.27
C THR A 96 -16.96 9.66 -6.97
N ALA A 97 -16.20 8.56 -7.06
CA ALA A 97 -16.62 7.32 -7.71
C ALA A 97 -17.89 6.74 -7.04
N VAL A 98 -17.92 6.74 -5.71
CA VAL A 98 -19.09 6.26 -4.93
C VAL A 98 -20.31 7.14 -5.14
N VAL A 99 -20.17 8.47 -5.04
CA VAL A 99 -21.27 9.42 -5.20
C VAL A 99 -21.83 9.38 -6.62
N MET A 100 -20.97 9.34 -7.64
CA MET A 100 -21.39 9.21 -9.04
C MET A 100 -22.16 7.91 -9.28
N SER A 101 -21.66 6.79 -8.77
CA SER A 101 -22.35 5.49 -8.89
C SER A 101 -23.73 5.52 -8.23
N ALA A 102 -23.83 6.15 -7.07
CA ALA A 102 -25.09 6.27 -6.36
C ALA A 102 -26.11 7.16 -7.12
N GLU A 103 -25.68 8.29 -7.67
CA GLU A 103 -26.56 9.17 -8.44
C GLU A 103 -27.02 8.48 -9.75
N MET A 104 -26.15 7.72 -10.43
CA MET A 104 -26.55 6.92 -11.60
C MET A 104 -27.64 5.89 -11.24
N ILE A 105 -27.48 5.19 -10.12
CA ILE A 105 -28.47 4.21 -9.63
C ILE A 105 -29.77 4.90 -9.24
N LYS A 106 -29.71 6.05 -8.60
CA LYS A 106 -30.87 6.84 -8.20
C LYS A 106 -31.67 7.28 -9.41
N GLU A 107 -31.03 7.86 -10.43
CA GLU A 107 -31.68 8.27 -11.66
C GLU A 107 -32.18 7.07 -12.46
N GLY A 108 -31.43 5.98 -12.52
CA GLY A 108 -31.87 4.72 -13.11
C GLY A 108 -33.16 4.19 -12.45
N LYS A 109 -33.22 4.19 -11.12
CA LYS A 109 -34.44 3.84 -10.36
C LYS A 109 -35.60 4.74 -10.74
N ARG A 110 -35.39 6.06 -10.87
CA ARG A 110 -36.40 7.01 -11.26
C ARG A 110 -36.96 6.70 -12.66
N LEU A 111 -36.09 6.48 -13.66
CA LEU A 111 -36.47 6.11 -15.02
C LEU A 111 -37.30 4.83 -15.08
N ILE A 112 -36.98 3.83 -14.28
CA ILE A 112 -37.73 2.57 -14.20
C ILE A 112 -39.10 2.79 -13.57
N LYS A 113 -39.14 3.45 -12.40
CA LYS A 113 -40.38 3.57 -11.61
C LYS A 113 -41.35 4.61 -12.14
N GLU A 114 -40.86 5.79 -12.55
CA GLU A 114 -41.72 6.91 -12.93
C GLU A 114 -41.99 6.91 -14.43
N LEU A 115 -41.03 6.53 -15.27
CA LEU A 115 -41.16 6.58 -16.72
C LEU A 115 -41.36 5.21 -17.37
N GLY A 116 -41.38 4.11 -16.59
CA GLY A 116 -41.61 2.76 -17.07
C GLY A 116 -40.52 2.23 -18.03
N VAL A 117 -39.31 2.82 -17.99
CA VAL A 117 -38.21 2.36 -18.84
C VAL A 117 -37.74 1.00 -18.39
N HIS A 118 -37.57 0.08 -19.32
CA HIS A 118 -37.12 -1.27 -18.98
C HIS A 118 -35.70 -1.24 -18.37
N PRO A 119 -35.42 -1.97 -17.27
CA PRO A 119 -34.11 -1.94 -16.58
C PRO A 119 -32.90 -2.18 -17.48
N THR A 120 -33.00 -3.10 -18.45
CA THR A 120 -31.91 -3.36 -19.40
C THR A 120 -31.60 -2.14 -20.29
N LYS A 121 -32.63 -1.34 -20.64
CA LYS A 121 -32.42 -0.12 -21.43
C LYS A 121 -31.78 0.98 -20.60
N VAL A 122 -32.07 1.05 -19.32
CA VAL A 122 -31.40 1.97 -18.39
C VAL A 122 -29.92 1.57 -18.26
N ALA A 123 -29.63 0.29 -18.06
CA ALA A 123 -28.25 -0.20 -17.96
C ALA A 123 -27.45 0.07 -19.25
N GLU A 124 -28.01 -0.23 -20.42
CA GLU A 124 -27.41 0.07 -21.72
C GLU A 124 -27.17 1.58 -21.92
N GLY A 125 -28.10 2.41 -21.49
CA GLY A 125 -27.96 3.86 -21.54
C GLY A 125 -26.82 4.39 -20.64
N ILE A 126 -26.69 3.87 -19.43
CA ILE A 126 -25.60 4.21 -18.51
C ILE A 126 -24.25 3.78 -19.12
N GLU A 127 -24.15 2.56 -19.63
CA GLU A 127 -22.91 2.06 -20.23
C GLU A 127 -22.47 2.92 -21.44
N ASN A 128 -23.41 3.26 -22.33
CA ASN A 128 -23.13 4.11 -23.48
C ASN A 128 -22.72 5.53 -23.07
N GLY A 129 -23.37 6.08 -22.03
CA GLY A 129 -23.05 7.39 -21.47
C GLY A 129 -21.63 7.41 -20.87
N VAL A 130 -21.27 6.40 -20.09
CA VAL A 130 -19.92 6.27 -19.53
C VAL A 130 -18.87 6.14 -20.62
N ARG A 131 -19.11 5.30 -21.64
CA ARG A 131 -18.17 5.15 -22.77
C ARG A 131 -17.93 6.46 -23.50
N LEU A 132 -18.98 7.22 -23.76
CA LEU A 132 -18.87 8.54 -24.39
C LEU A 132 -18.11 9.53 -23.49
N ALA A 133 -18.39 9.54 -22.19
CA ALA A 133 -17.69 10.38 -21.23
C ALA A 133 -16.19 10.09 -21.19
N CYS A 134 -15.78 8.82 -21.16
CA CYS A 134 -14.37 8.42 -21.23
C CYS A 134 -13.69 8.91 -22.50
N GLN A 135 -14.33 8.76 -23.67
CA GLN A 135 -13.78 9.26 -24.96
C GLN A 135 -13.60 10.78 -24.95
N LEU A 136 -14.55 11.52 -24.37
CA LEU A 136 -14.44 12.97 -24.24
C LEU A 136 -13.33 13.38 -23.27
N LEU A 137 -13.20 12.69 -22.14
CA LEU A 137 -12.12 12.96 -21.18
C LEU A 137 -10.76 12.72 -21.81
N GLU A 138 -10.55 11.63 -22.54
CA GLU A 138 -9.31 11.35 -23.26
C GLU A 138 -8.97 12.45 -24.27
N LYS A 139 -9.97 12.93 -24.99
CA LYS A 139 -9.80 13.99 -26.00
C LYS A 139 -9.44 15.35 -25.39
N GLU A 140 -10.03 15.68 -24.24
CA GLU A 140 -9.83 16.97 -23.56
C GLU A 140 -8.63 16.94 -22.58
N ALA A 141 -8.08 15.76 -22.29
CA ALA A 141 -6.95 15.62 -21.39
C ALA A 141 -5.69 16.31 -21.92
N LYS A 142 -5.01 17.04 -21.05
CA LYS A 142 -3.70 17.63 -21.34
C LYS A 142 -2.59 16.70 -20.88
N HIS A 143 -1.60 16.49 -21.73
CA HIS A 143 -0.37 15.83 -21.31
C HIS A 143 0.49 16.84 -20.53
N ILE A 144 0.85 16.49 -19.31
CA ILE A 144 1.74 17.27 -18.46
C ILE A 144 2.98 16.46 -18.09
N SER A 145 4.11 17.13 -17.92
CA SER A 145 5.35 16.53 -17.42
C SER A 145 5.55 16.82 -15.93
N THR A 146 6.52 16.15 -15.31
CA THR A 146 6.84 16.34 -13.88
C THR A 146 7.42 17.74 -13.58
N SER A 147 7.86 18.48 -14.60
CA SER A 147 8.37 19.83 -14.49
C SER A 147 7.32 20.93 -14.65
N ASP A 148 6.12 20.58 -15.11
CA ASP A 148 5.09 21.55 -15.46
C ASP A 148 4.41 22.14 -14.21
N ILE A 149 3.96 23.38 -14.34
CA ILE A 149 3.27 24.11 -13.27
C ILE A 149 1.88 23.48 -12.98
N GLU A 150 1.28 22.89 -13.99
CA GLU A 150 0.00 22.18 -13.90
C GLU A 150 0.07 20.99 -12.94
N LEU A 151 1.23 20.32 -12.84
CA LEU A 151 1.42 19.25 -11.85
C LEU A 151 1.23 19.78 -10.42
N GLU A 152 1.76 20.96 -10.11
CA GLU A 152 1.56 21.57 -8.79
C GLU A 152 0.09 21.81 -8.49
N GLN A 153 -0.67 22.28 -9.48
CA GLN A 153 -2.10 22.53 -9.33
C GLN A 153 -2.88 21.22 -9.06
N VAL A 154 -2.53 20.14 -9.75
CA VAL A 154 -3.12 18.82 -9.52
C VAL A 154 -2.84 18.33 -8.10
N VAL A 155 -1.57 18.38 -7.67
CA VAL A 155 -1.18 17.95 -6.31
C VAL A 155 -1.88 18.78 -5.23
N ARG A 156 -1.91 20.11 -5.39
CA ARG A 156 -2.59 21.00 -4.44
C ARG A 156 -4.11 20.74 -4.39
N THR A 157 -4.72 20.45 -5.53
CA THR A 157 -6.15 20.14 -5.61
C THR A 157 -6.46 18.80 -4.89
N SER A 158 -5.67 17.77 -5.11
CA SER A 158 -5.84 16.46 -4.46
C SER A 158 -5.67 16.55 -2.94
N LEU A 159 -4.78 17.41 -2.45
CA LEU A 159 -4.50 17.58 -1.02
C LEU A 159 -5.30 18.71 -0.34
N ALA A 160 -6.14 19.44 -1.07
CA ALA A 160 -6.84 20.63 -0.56
C ALA A 160 -7.77 20.36 0.63
N SER A 161 -8.31 19.14 0.74
CA SER A 161 -9.16 18.72 1.85
C SER A 161 -8.42 18.08 3.01
N LYS A 162 -7.11 17.85 2.88
CA LYS A 162 -6.31 17.15 3.89
C LYS A 162 -5.74 18.12 4.93
N LEU A 163 -5.61 17.64 6.16
CA LEU A 163 -4.94 18.40 7.21
C LEU A 163 -3.51 18.73 6.77
N ASP A 164 -3.11 20.00 6.89
CA ASP A 164 -1.80 20.48 6.48
C ASP A 164 -1.46 20.25 4.97
N GLY A 165 -2.51 20.27 4.14
CA GLY A 165 -2.43 19.92 2.71
C GLY A 165 -1.40 20.74 1.93
N GLU A 166 -1.22 22.02 2.26
CA GLU A 166 -0.24 22.90 1.58
C GLU A 166 1.21 22.47 1.85
N ARG A 167 1.54 22.10 3.09
CA ARG A 167 2.86 21.59 3.44
C ARG A 167 3.12 20.23 2.79
N LEU A 168 2.14 19.35 2.83
CA LEU A 168 2.21 18.03 2.17
C LEU A 168 2.35 18.17 0.65
N ALA A 169 1.63 19.13 0.02
CA ALA A 169 1.75 19.38 -1.41
C ALA A 169 3.18 19.76 -1.80
N ASN A 170 3.85 20.63 -1.03
CA ASN A 170 5.22 21.01 -1.29
C ASN A 170 6.19 19.82 -1.18
N LEU A 171 5.99 18.91 -0.22
CA LEU A 171 6.79 17.69 -0.09
C LEU A 171 6.56 16.75 -1.28
N VAL A 172 5.30 16.51 -1.65
CA VAL A 172 4.95 15.66 -2.80
C VAL A 172 5.52 16.20 -4.10
N ILE A 173 5.37 17.51 -4.36
CA ILE A 173 5.93 18.17 -5.54
C ILE A 173 7.46 18.02 -5.58
N SER A 174 8.13 18.24 -4.44
CA SER A 174 9.58 18.05 -4.32
C SER A 174 9.99 16.60 -4.61
N ALA A 175 9.26 15.61 -4.09
CA ALA A 175 9.52 14.20 -4.35
C ALA A 175 9.31 13.82 -5.82
N LEU A 176 8.21 14.26 -6.43
CA LEU A 176 7.90 14.02 -7.84
C LEU A 176 8.97 14.61 -8.76
N ARG A 177 9.44 15.85 -8.48
CA ARG A 177 10.51 16.48 -9.23
C ARG A 177 11.87 15.79 -9.06
N THR A 178 12.14 15.27 -7.85
CA THR A 178 13.38 14.53 -7.58
C THR A 178 13.44 13.23 -8.37
N VAL A 179 12.32 12.50 -8.46
CA VAL A 179 12.23 11.25 -9.22
C VAL A 179 12.19 11.53 -10.73
N GLY A 180 11.43 12.55 -11.17
CA GLY A 180 11.32 12.95 -12.55
C GLY A 180 11.01 11.80 -13.51
N GLU A 181 11.72 11.75 -14.63
CA GLU A 181 11.55 10.69 -15.66
C GLU A 181 11.99 9.29 -15.19
N ASN A 182 12.74 9.19 -14.09
CA ASN A 182 13.15 7.89 -13.52
C ASN A 182 11.97 7.09 -12.94
N ALA A 183 10.80 7.72 -12.73
CA ALA A 183 9.57 7.03 -12.35
C ALA A 183 8.88 6.32 -13.51
N ARG A 184 9.40 6.38 -14.74
CA ARG A 184 8.79 5.75 -15.91
C ARG A 184 9.15 4.26 -15.99
N TYR A 185 8.11 3.43 -15.99
CA TYR A 185 8.19 1.99 -16.22
C TYR A 185 7.30 1.64 -17.42
N ASN A 186 7.85 0.97 -18.42
CA ASN A 186 7.11 0.58 -19.63
C ASN A 186 6.36 1.73 -20.34
N GLY A 187 6.88 2.96 -20.22
CA GLY A 187 6.27 4.15 -20.84
C GLY A 187 5.24 4.87 -19.95
N GLU A 188 4.86 4.31 -18.82
CA GLU A 188 3.94 4.91 -17.85
C GLU A 188 4.67 5.31 -16.56
N TYR A 189 4.16 6.34 -15.87
CA TYR A 189 4.69 6.74 -14.58
C TYR A 189 4.18 5.82 -13.47
N ASP A 190 5.09 5.25 -12.69
CA ASP A 190 4.78 4.45 -11.51
C ASP A 190 5.50 5.03 -10.29
N PHE A 191 4.89 6.02 -9.69
CA PHE A 191 5.44 6.70 -8.51
C PHE A 191 5.45 5.79 -7.27
N ASN A 192 4.56 4.82 -7.16
CA ASN A 192 4.53 3.87 -6.05
C ASN A 192 5.78 2.99 -6.00
N LYS A 193 6.38 2.71 -7.17
CA LYS A 193 7.65 1.99 -7.23
C LYS A 193 8.87 2.88 -7.01
N SER A 194 8.72 4.19 -7.20
CA SER A 194 9.84 5.14 -7.21
C SER A 194 9.93 6.00 -5.96
N ILE A 195 8.84 6.13 -5.20
CA ILE A 195 8.76 6.95 -3.99
C ILE A 195 8.36 6.07 -2.82
N MET A 196 9.22 6.01 -1.80
CA MET A 196 8.93 5.31 -0.55
C MET A 196 8.47 6.31 0.51
N VAL A 197 7.31 6.07 1.11
CA VAL A 197 6.78 6.88 2.21
C VAL A 197 7.03 6.15 3.53
N LEU A 198 7.86 6.74 4.39
CA LEU A 198 8.11 6.23 5.74
C LEU A 198 7.39 7.12 6.75
N ARG A 199 6.63 6.48 7.65
CA ARG A 199 5.87 7.18 8.70
C ARG A 199 6.58 7.03 10.03
N LYS A 200 7.05 8.16 10.59
CA LYS A 200 7.59 8.24 11.96
C LYS A 200 7.05 9.47 12.67
N THR A 201 6.68 9.32 13.92
CA THR A 201 6.02 10.36 14.73
C THR A 201 6.98 11.39 15.33
N SER A 202 8.28 11.19 15.27
CA SER A 202 9.28 12.00 15.97
C SER A 202 10.28 12.74 15.08
N ILE A 203 10.06 12.72 13.78
CA ILE A 203 10.97 13.34 12.81
C ILE A 203 10.18 14.32 11.94
N GLU A 204 10.77 15.47 11.67
CA GLU A 204 10.22 16.43 10.72
C GLU A 204 10.11 15.80 9.31
N ASP A 205 8.98 16.02 8.64
CA ASP A 205 8.75 15.51 7.31
C ASP A 205 9.68 16.16 6.31
N ARG A 206 10.40 15.36 5.54
CA ARG A 206 11.33 15.81 4.53
C ARG A 206 11.47 14.85 3.37
N VAL A 207 11.79 15.36 2.20
CA VAL A 207 12.20 14.53 1.05
C VAL A 207 13.68 14.20 1.17
N VAL A 208 14.01 12.91 1.02
CA VAL A 208 15.39 12.41 0.99
C VAL A 208 15.67 11.88 -0.41
N ASN A 209 16.68 12.42 -1.07
CA ASN A 209 17.15 11.86 -2.34
C ASN A 209 18.06 10.66 -2.05
N GLY A 210 17.46 9.47 -2.03
CA GLY A 210 18.12 8.23 -1.67
C GLY A 210 17.15 7.25 -1.03
N ILE A 211 17.68 6.17 -0.47
CA ILE A 211 16.89 5.13 0.16
C ILE A 211 17.04 5.22 1.68
N VAL A 212 15.92 5.18 2.38
CA VAL A 212 15.89 5.10 3.84
C VAL A 212 15.49 3.69 4.24
N VAL A 213 16.36 3.02 4.99
CA VAL A 213 16.12 1.68 5.52
C VAL A 213 15.93 1.79 7.02
N GLU A 214 14.82 1.26 7.56
CA GLU A 214 14.51 1.30 8.99
C GLU A 214 15.28 0.21 9.77
N ARG A 215 16.59 0.21 9.64
CA ARG A 215 17.45 -0.78 10.29
C ARG A 215 18.56 -0.10 11.08
N LYS A 216 18.98 -0.78 12.14
CA LYS A 216 20.16 -0.37 12.91
C LYS A 216 21.41 -1.03 12.29
N ARG A 217 22.56 -0.42 12.54
CA ARG A 217 23.85 -1.08 12.35
C ARG A 217 23.86 -2.42 13.11
N MET A 218 24.55 -3.41 12.57
CA MET A 218 24.66 -4.72 13.22
C MET A 218 25.34 -4.59 14.58
N ASP A 219 26.36 -3.75 14.69
CA ASP A 219 27.09 -3.47 15.92
C ASP A 219 27.28 -1.96 16.13
N PRO A 220 27.20 -1.46 17.38
CA PRO A 220 27.45 -0.05 17.71
C PRO A 220 28.85 0.46 17.38
N GLU A 221 29.86 -0.42 17.29
CA GLU A 221 31.24 -0.04 16.95
C GLU A 221 31.45 0.21 15.45
N LEU A 222 30.51 -0.24 14.60
CA LEU A 222 30.56 0.02 13.16
C LEU A 222 30.42 1.53 12.85
N PRO A 223 30.99 1.99 11.71
CA PRO A 223 30.95 3.40 11.33
C PRO A 223 29.53 3.96 11.28
N LEU A 224 29.35 5.22 11.70
CA LEU A 224 28.07 5.94 11.58
C LEU A 224 27.83 6.47 10.17
N GLU A 225 28.90 6.76 9.45
CA GLU A 225 28.89 7.34 8.11
C GLU A 225 29.92 6.66 7.24
N VAL A 226 29.52 6.33 6.02
CA VAL A 226 30.43 5.80 4.99
C VAL A 226 30.30 6.68 3.75
N ARG A 227 31.37 7.39 3.40
CA ARG A 227 31.43 8.20 2.18
C ARG A 227 31.87 7.35 1.00
N ASN A 228 31.34 7.63 -0.18
CA ASN A 228 31.61 6.86 -1.40
C ASN A 228 31.33 5.35 -1.17
N ALA A 229 30.17 5.07 -0.60
CA ALA A 229 29.77 3.71 -0.26
C ALA A 229 29.66 2.83 -1.53
N ARG A 230 30.39 1.71 -1.50
CA ARG A 230 30.22 0.60 -2.44
C ARG A 230 29.41 -0.45 -1.73
N ILE A 231 28.15 -0.56 -2.10
CA ILE A 231 27.14 -1.33 -1.38
C ILE A 231 27.08 -2.74 -1.98
N LEU A 232 27.27 -3.74 -1.14
CA LEU A 232 26.95 -5.14 -1.45
C LEU A 232 25.60 -5.49 -0.77
N ILE A 233 24.66 -5.99 -1.54
CA ILE A 233 23.41 -6.58 -1.04
C ILE A 233 23.56 -8.09 -1.12
N ALA A 234 23.58 -8.76 0.05
CA ALA A 234 23.80 -10.20 0.13
C ALA A 234 22.57 -10.90 0.72
N LYS A 235 22.03 -11.89 0.01
CA LYS A 235 21.03 -12.82 0.53
C LYS A 235 21.71 -14.12 0.89
N LEU A 236 21.97 -14.31 2.18
CA LEU A 236 22.71 -15.45 2.70
C LEU A 236 21.96 -16.08 3.88
N ASP A 237 22.08 -17.39 4.02
CA ASP A 237 21.63 -18.08 5.23
C ASP A 237 22.84 -18.22 6.17
N LEU A 238 22.94 -17.27 7.09
CA LEU A 238 24.06 -17.14 8.04
C LEU A 238 23.66 -17.60 9.45
N LYS A 239 22.76 -18.58 9.56
CA LYS A 239 22.26 -19.05 10.85
C LYS A 239 23.39 -19.56 11.73
N PRO A 240 23.39 -19.17 13.01
CA PRO A 240 24.32 -19.73 13.97
C PRO A 240 24.07 -21.24 14.17
N VAL A 241 25.11 -21.97 14.45
CA VAL A 241 25.00 -23.39 14.83
C VAL A 241 24.21 -23.47 16.13
N LYS A 242 23.15 -24.26 16.17
CA LYS A 242 22.24 -24.34 17.35
C LYS A 242 23.02 -24.84 18.56
N GLU A 243 22.93 -24.09 19.67
CA GLU A 243 23.55 -24.47 20.96
C GLU A 243 23.09 -25.84 21.50
N SER A 244 21.95 -26.39 21.04
CA SER A 244 21.47 -27.73 21.41
C SER A 244 22.44 -28.84 20.98
N TRP A 245 23.11 -28.69 19.86
CA TRP A 245 24.11 -29.66 19.37
C TRP A 245 25.39 -29.69 20.24
N ILE A 246 25.71 -28.55 20.86
CA ILE A 246 26.90 -28.39 21.73
C ILE A 246 26.67 -29.08 23.08
N LYS A 247 25.42 -29.12 23.56
CA LYS A 247 25.07 -29.70 24.87
C LYS A 247 24.96 -31.22 24.84
N GLU A 248 24.65 -31.85 23.69
CA GLU A 248 24.55 -33.31 23.58
C GLU A 248 25.90 -34.02 23.44
N ASN A 249 26.91 -33.34 22.93
CA ASN A 249 28.27 -33.91 22.76
C ASN A 249 29.23 -33.37 23.84
N ASN A 250 29.34 -34.04 24.95
CA ASN A 250 30.14 -33.68 26.12
C ASN A 250 31.68 -33.78 25.90
N LYS A 251 32.17 -33.59 24.66
CA LYS A 251 33.59 -33.65 24.34
C LYS A 251 34.16 -32.26 24.02
N TYR A 252 34.81 -31.66 24.97
CA TYR A 252 35.39 -30.31 24.92
C TYR A 252 36.27 -30.06 23.66
N GLN A 253 36.97 -31.04 23.20
CA GLN A 253 37.81 -30.95 21.98
C GLN A 253 36.99 -30.88 20.69
N GLU A 254 35.88 -31.60 20.59
CA GLU A 254 34.99 -31.54 19.43
C GLU A 254 34.26 -30.19 19.35
N ILE A 255 33.90 -29.63 20.48
CA ILE A 255 33.28 -28.27 20.57
C ILE A 255 34.27 -27.20 20.09
N LEU A 256 35.55 -27.27 20.51
CA LEU A 256 36.59 -26.34 20.06
C LEU A 256 36.87 -26.46 18.56
N LEU A 257 36.85 -27.67 18.00
CA LEU A 257 37.03 -27.89 16.56
C LEU A 257 35.86 -27.33 15.77
N MET A 258 34.61 -27.54 16.22
CA MET A 258 33.42 -26.98 15.60
C MET A 258 33.40 -25.45 15.66
N GLU A 259 33.87 -24.86 16.76
CA GLU A 259 33.93 -23.40 16.92
C GLU A 259 35.00 -22.81 15.97
N ASN A 260 36.18 -23.45 15.86
CA ASN A 260 37.22 -23.03 14.93
C ASN A 260 36.76 -23.15 13.46
N ASP A 261 36.04 -24.23 13.10
CA ASP A 261 35.48 -24.41 11.77
C ASP A 261 34.38 -23.35 11.48
N ARG A 262 33.57 -23.00 12.48
CA ARG A 262 32.54 -21.94 12.37
C ARG A 262 33.19 -20.60 12.08
N ILE A 263 34.21 -20.22 12.85
CA ILE A 263 34.95 -18.97 12.67
C ILE A 263 35.67 -18.96 11.31
N ALA A 264 36.27 -20.08 10.89
CA ALA A 264 36.93 -20.18 9.59
C ALA A 264 35.94 -19.97 8.42
N LYS A 265 34.78 -20.60 8.47
CA LYS A 265 33.71 -20.42 7.47
C LYS A 265 33.16 -18.99 7.47
N SER A 266 32.93 -18.42 8.65
CA SER A 266 32.48 -17.03 8.77
C SER A 266 33.50 -16.06 8.16
N LYS A 267 34.78 -16.31 8.38
CA LYS A 267 35.87 -15.53 7.79
C LYS A 267 35.90 -15.67 6.26
N GLU A 268 35.77 -16.89 5.73
CA GLU A 268 35.71 -17.13 4.28
C GLU A 268 34.56 -16.36 3.63
N ILE A 269 33.36 -16.42 4.22
CA ILE A 269 32.19 -15.70 3.73
C ILE A 269 32.47 -14.19 3.71
N VAL A 270 32.98 -13.63 4.79
CA VAL A 270 33.30 -12.20 4.86
C VAL A 270 34.38 -11.81 3.87
N ASP A 271 35.42 -12.64 3.71
CA ASP A 271 36.51 -12.40 2.76
C ASP A 271 35.97 -12.41 1.30
N VAL A 272 35.03 -13.30 0.96
CA VAL A 272 34.35 -13.31 -0.35
C VAL A 272 33.54 -12.03 -0.54
N MET A 273 32.78 -11.61 0.47
CA MET A 273 32.00 -10.35 0.41
C MET A 273 32.94 -9.14 0.19
N LEU A 274 34.07 -9.09 0.88
CA LEU A 274 35.02 -7.98 0.78
C LEU A 274 35.85 -8.01 -0.51
N ALA A 275 36.04 -9.17 -1.11
CA ALA A 275 36.70 -9.32 -2.40
C ALA A 275 35.98 -8.61 -3.54
N THR A 276 34.67 -8.34 -3.39
CA THR A 276 33.89 -7.48 -4.31
C THR A 276 34.32 -6.02 -4.27
N GLY A 277 35.11 -5.62 -3.29
CA GLY A 277 35.52 -4.26 -3.03
C GLY A 277 34.44 -3.42 -2.29
N ALA A 278 33.41 -4.05 -1.75
CA ALA A 278 32.38 -3.37 -0.98
C ALA A 278 32.92 -2.87 0.37
N ASN A 279 32.48 -1.68 0.77
CA ASN A 279 32.75 -1.09 2.08
C ASN A 279 31.47 -0.89 2.91
N THR A 280 30.34 -1.31 2.35
CA THR A 280 29.01 -1.28 2.97
C THR A 280 28.29 -2.57 2.59
N ILE A 281 27.85 -3.34 3.57
CA ILE A 281 27.22 -4.65 3.36
C ILE A 281 25.82 -4.64 3.96
N LEU A 282 24.83 -4.95 3.14
CA LEU A 282 23.43 -5.13 3.55
C LEU A 282 23.09 -6.61 3.45
N ILE A 283 22.81 -7.24 4.59
CA ILE A 283 22.65 -8.70 4.68
C ILE A 283 21.18 -9.02 4.91
N ALA A 284 20.58 -9.74 3.97
CA ALA A 284 19.26 -10.32 4.16
C ALA A 284 19.39 -11.75 4.67
N SER A 285 19.40 -11.88 5.98
CA SER A 285 19.34 -13.14 6.70
C SER A 285 18.43 -13.00 7.91
N PRO A 286 17.63 -14.02 8.25
CA PRO A 286 16.82 -14.00 9.48
C PRO A 286 17.68 -13.83 10.73
N GLU A 287 18.83 -14.50 10.74
CA GLU A 287 19.82 -14.47 11.81
C GLU A 287 21.22 -14.39 11.19
N VAL A 288 22.13 -13.70 11.85
CA VAL A 288 23.53 -13.62 11.46
C VAL A 288 24.39 -14.15 12.60
N ASP A 289 25.35 -14.99 12.26
CA ASP A 289 26.29 -15.55 13.22
C ASP A 289 27.16 -14.45 13.84
N GLN A 290 27.34 -14.48 15.17
CA GLN A 290 28.14 -13.49 15.90
C GLN A 290 29.59 -13.41 15.35
N ALA A 291 30.16 -14.52 14.92
CA ALA A 291 31.51 -14.52 14.34
C ALA A 291 31.61 -13.67 13.05
N VAL A 292 30.51 -13.60 12.25
CA VAL A 292 30.45 -12.71 11.08
C VAL A 292 30.41 -11.26 11.51
N GLU A 293 29.60 -10.92 12.53
CA GLU A 293 29.53 -9.58 13.09
C GLU A 293 30.86 -9.10 13.62
N ASP A 294 31.56 -9.93 14.44
CA ASP A 294 32.85 -9.64 15.04
C ASP A 294 33.94 -9.39 13.96
N ILE A 295 33.93 -10.19 12.88
CA ILE A 295 34.88 -10.00 11.79
C ILE A 295 34.63 -8.70 11.03
N LEU A 296 33.33 -8.34 10.78
CA LEU A 296 32.97 -7.09 10.12
C LEU A 296 33.35 -5.86 10.97
N VAL A 297 33.16 -5.94 12.29
CA VAL A 297 33.61 -4.91 13.26
C VAL A 297 35.15 -4.77 13.20
N ALA A 298 35.90 -5.89 13.29
CA ALA A 298 37.33 -5.86 13.22
C ALA A 298 37.89 -5.27 11.90
N ARG A 299 37.16 -5.45 10.80
CA ARG A 299 37.50 -4.88 9.48
C ARG A 299 36.94 -3.45 9.29
N ARG A 300 36.17 -2.91 10.24
CA ARG A 300 35.50 -1.58 10.17
C ARG A 300 34.65 -1.39 8.93
N VAL A 301 33.95 -2.44 8.50
CA VAL A 301 33.05 -2.42 7.35
C VAL A 301 31.63 -2.20 7.85
N PHE A 302 30.96 -1.18 7.34
CA PHE A 302 29.56 -0.95 7.71
C PHE A 302 28.70 -2.15 7.31
N ALA A 303 27.92 -2.65 8.25
CA ALA A 303 26.98 -3.73 7.99
C ALA A 303 25.63 -3.47 8.68
N ALA A 304 24.54 -3.81 7.96
CA ALA A 304 23.20 -3.77 8.50
C ALA A 304 22.39 -4.98 8.01
N ARG A 305 21.49 -5.46 8.87
CA ARG A 305 20.52 -6.50 8.48
C ARG A 305 19.33 -5.86 7.83
N ILE A 306 18.88 -6.45 6.71
CA ILE A 306 17.68 -6.07 5.98
C ILE A 306 16.72 -7.25 5.85
N SER A 307 15.46 -7.01 5.54
CA SER A 307 14.50 -8.05 5.21
C SER A 307 14.62 -8.47 3.75
N THR A 308 14.08 -9.64 3.42
CA THR A 308 14.04 -10.14 2.04
C THR A 308 13.24 -9.20 1.12
N ASP A 309 12.18 -8.58 1.65
CA ASP A 309 11.33 -7.66 0.88
C ASP A 309 12.06 -6.34 0.57
N GLU A 310 12.94 -5.90 1.49
CA GLU A 310 13.76 -4.71 1.28
C GLU A 310 14.83 -4.90 0.18
N ILE A 311 15.24 -6.16 -0.11
CA ILE A 311 16.20 -6.44 -1.20
C ILE A 311 15.65 -5.97 -2.54
N GLU A 312 14.41 -6.30 -2.87
CA GLU A 312 13.84 -5.94 -4.17
C GLU A 312 13.78 -4.42 -4.37
N HIS A 313 13.41 -3.70 -3.32
CA HIS A 313 13.41 -2.24 -3.36
C HIS A 313 14.81 -1.68 -3.51
N LEU A 314 15.75 -2.15 -2.70
CA LEU A 314 17.15 -1.71 -2.75
C LEU A 314 17.82 -2.00 -4.11
N SER A 315 17.61 -3.20 -4.64
CA SER A 315 18.15 -3.61 -5.94
C SER A 315 17.64 -2.72 -7.07
N ARG A 316 16.33 -2.40 -7.08
CA ARG A 316 15.75 -1.50 -8.09
C ARG A 316 16.32 -0.09 -8.05
N TYR A 317 16.54 0.45 -6.85
CA TYR A 317 17.03 1.83 -6.70
C TYR A 317 18.54 1.95 -6.89
N THR A 318 19.32 0.93 -6.57
CA THR A 318 20.78 0.95 -6.68
C THR A 318 21.29 0.39 -8.01
N GLY A 319 20.44 -0.32 -8.75
CA GLY A 319 20.83 -1.05 -9.96
C GLY A 319 21.68 -2.29 -9.68
N ALA A 320 21.66 -2.81 -8.44
CA ALA A 320 22.42 -3.97 -7.99
C ALA A 320 21.69 -5.30 -8.26
#